data_832e24397ea95860885e8af13a7ffd0f
#
_entry.id   832e24397ea95860885e8af13a7ffd0f
#
_cell.length_a   1.000
_cell.length_b   1.000
_cell.length_c   1.000
_cell.angle_alpha   90.00
_cell.angle_beta   90.00
_cell.angle_gamma   90.00
#
_symmetry.space_group_name_H-M   'P 1'
#
loop_
_entity.id
_entity.type
_entity.pdbx_description
1 polymer ?
#
loop_
_entity_poly.entity_id
_entity_poly.type
_entity_poly.pdbx_seq_one_letter_code
_entity_poly.pdbx_strand_id
1 'polypeptide(L)'
;MGWLRIERLEPDFAGWADILALIHRAFAYMDGRIDPPSSAHRLTLDGLKAKAGKEIAFAAYDDDRLVGCAFVELRDGHAYLGKLAVDPAAENGGIGRLLVEAAESQTRRVGLPALELQTRVELTDNQRTFQRFGFREIARTAHPGFDRPTSVTMRKDLA
;
A
#
# COMPACT_ATOMS: atom_id res chain seq x y z
N MET A 1 -23.75 -9.70 -2.49
CA MET A 1 -22.86 -8.62 -2.10
C MET A 1 -22.40 -8.84 -0.67
N GLY A 2 -21.09 -8.86 -0.46
CA GLY A 2 -20.54 -9.14 0.87
C GLY A 2 -20.45 -7.91 1.76
N TRP A 3 -20.08 -8.14 3.00
CA TRP A 3 -19.76 -7.08 3.94
C TRP A 3 -18.27 -6.78 3.85
N LEU A 4 -17.93 -5.54 3.52
CA LEU A 4 -16.54 -5.07 3.53
C LEU A 4 -16.19 -4.58 4.92
N ARG A 5 -15.09 -5.07 5.46
CA ARG A 5 -14.55 -4.57 6.72
C ARG A 5 -13.05 -4.43 6.64
N ILE A 6 -12.52 -3.45 7.34
CA ILE A 6 -11.09 -3.24 7.47
C ILE A 6 -10.69 -3.59 8.90
N GLU A 7 -9.69 -4.44 9.05
CA GLU A 7 -9.17 -4.83 10.36
C GLU A 7 -7.70 -4.45 10.48
N ARG A 8 -7.33 -3.93 11.64
CA ARG A 8 -5.92 -3.79 11.99
C ARG A 8 -5.39 -5.14 12.40
N LEU A 9 -4.28 -5.55 11.83
CA LEU A 9 -3.66 -6.83 12.13
C LEU A 9 -2.62 -6.67 13.23
N GLU A 10 -2.71 -7.52 14.25
CA GLU A 10 -1.71 -7.57 15.30
C GLU A 10 -0.56 -8.51 14.89
N PRO A 11 0.64 -8.40 15.51
CA PRO A 11 1.79 -9.23 15.15
C PRO A 11 1.55 -10.74 15.28
N ASP A 12 0.63 -11.16 16.16
CA ASP A 12 0.29 -12.57 16.37
C ASP A 12 -0.74 -13.10 15.36
N PHE A 13 -1.16 -12.27 14.42
CA PHE A 13 -2.04 -12.69 13.33
C PHE A 13 -1.45 -13.92 12.61
N ALA A 14 -2.28 -14.92 12.33
CA ALA A 14 -1.81 -16.18 11.78
C ALA A 14 -1.83 -16.24 10.24
N GLY A 15 -2.45 -15.28 9.58
CA GLY A 15 -2.71 -15.32 8.14
C GLY A 15 -1.67 -14.63 7.25
N TRP A 16 -0.44 -14.46 7.70
CA TRP A 16 0.57 -13.73 6.92
C TRP A 16 0.89 -14.38 5.57
N ALA A 17 0.83 -15.71 5.48
CA ALA A 17 1.04 -16.39 4.21
C ALA A 17 -0.03 -16.00 3.17
N ASP A 18 -1.27 -15.82 3.59
CA ASP A 18 -2.35 -15.36 2.71
C ASP A 18 -2.16 -13.91 2.30
N ILE A 19 -1.68 -13.07 3.21
CA ILE A 19 -1.32 -11.67 2.89
C ILE A 19 -0.22 -11.64 1.83
N LEU A 20 0.82 -12.45 2.00
CA LEU A 20 1.92 -12.52 1.03
C LEU A 20 1.41 -12.96 -0.35
N ALA A 21 0.58 -13.98 -0.41
CA ALA A 21 0.00 -14.45 -1.65
C ALA A 21 -0.87 -13.38 -2.32
N LEU A 22 -1.64 -12.64 -1.52
CA LEU A 22 -2.44 -11.51 -1.99
C LEU A 22 -1.56 -10.43 -2.62
N ILE A 23 -0.47 -10.05 -1.96
CA ILE A 23 0.45 -9.03 -2.47
C ILE A 23 1.03 -9.47 -3.82
N HIS A 24 1.46 -10.72 -3.92
CA HIS A 24 2.02 -11.24 -5.18
C HIS A 24 0.97 -11.23 -6.31
N ARG A 25 -0.27 -11.63 -6.02
CA ARG A 25 -1.35 -11.60 -7.02
C ARG A 25 -1.68 -10.18 -7.44
N ALA A 26 -1.81 -9.29 -6.48
CA ALA A 26 -2.22 -7.92 -6.73
C ALA A 26 -1.16 -7.15 -7.53
N PHE A 27 0.12 -7.46 -7.35
CA PHE A 27 1.21 -6.73 -8.00
C PHE A 27 1.69 -7.38 -9.30
N ALA A 28 1.13 -8.54 -9.67
CA ALA A 28 1.57 -9.26 -10.87
C ALA A 28 1.35 -8.46 -12.16
N TYR A 29 0.35 -7.56 -12.20
CA TYR A 29 0.10 -6.72 -13.39
C TYR A 29 1.27 -5.78 -13.71
N MET A 30 2.13 -5.51 -12.74
CA MET A 30 3.30 -4.65 -12.93
C MET A 30 4.43 -5.35 -13.70
N ASP A 31 4.39 -6.68 -13.76
CA ASP A 31 5.46 -7.45 -14.41
C ASP A 31 5.58 -7.06 -15.88
N GLY A 32 6.79 -6.67 -16.30
CA GLY A 32 7.04 -6.20 -17.65
C GLY A 32 6.59 -4.77 -17.94
N ARG A 33 5.96 -4.09 -17.00
CA ARG A 33 5.48 -2.71 -17.16
C ARG A 33 6.33 -1.67 -16.45
N ILE A 34 7.11 -2.10 -15.46
CA ILE A 34 7.96 -1.22 -14.66
C ILE A 34 9.42 -1.69 -14.69
N ASP A 35 10.33 -0.74 -14.55
CA ASP A 35 11.77 -1.00 -14.47
C ASP A 35 12.38 -0.03 -13.44
N PRO A 36 13.04 -0.53 -12.37
CA PRO A 36 13.32 -1.93 -12.05
C PRO A 36 12.06 -2.71 -11.63
N PRO A 37 12.12 -4.04 -11.54
CA PRO A 37 10.99 -4.85 -11.08
C PRO A 37 10.55 -4.46 -9.66
N SER A 38 9.30 -4.77 -9.32
CA SER A 38 8.75 -4.49 -8.00
C SER A 38 9.54 -5.21 -6.90
N SER A 39 9.77 -4.52 -5.78
CA SER A 39 10.37 -5.13 -4.58
C SER A 39 9.53 -6.28 -4.02
N ALA A 40 8.24 -6.34 -4.39
CA ALA A 40 7.36 -7.44 -3.97
C ALA A 40 7.88 -8.80 -4.42
N HIS A 41 8.63 -8.87 -5.52
CA HIS A 41 9.25 -10.11 -5.98
C HIS A 41 10.26 -10.69 -4.98
N ARG A 42 10.85 -9.84 -4.15
CA ARG A 42 11.83 -10.25 -3.13
C ARG A 42 11.23 -10.43 -1.75
N LEU A 43 9.93 -10.14 -1.60
CA LEU A 43 9.27 -10.22 -0.31
C LEU A 43 9.02 -11.68 0.05
N THR A 44 9.54 -12.09 1.20
CA THR A 44 9.35 -13.44 1.75
C THR A 44 8.39 -13.40 2.93
N LEU A 45 7.95 -14.57 3.37
CA LEU A 45 7.08 -14.66 4.56
C LEU A 45 7.78 -14.09 5.80
N ASP A 46 9.05 -14.41 6.02
CA ASP A 46 9.81 -13.87 7.14
C ASP A 46 9.97 -12.35 7.03
N GLY A 47 10.25 -11.85 5.83
CA GLY A 47 10.33 -10.42 5.57
C GLY A 47 9.02 -9.70 5.84
N LEU A 48 7.90 -10.31 5.45
CA LEU A 48 6.58 -9.75 5.70
C LEU A 48 6.26 -9.69 7.19
N LYS A 49 6.57 -10.76 7.93
CA LYS A 49 6.38 -10.78 9.40
C LYS A 49 7.25 -9.74 10.08
N ALA A 50 8.48 -9.58 9.65
CA ALA A 50 9.38 -8.55 10.18
C ALA A 50 8.82 -7.15 9.92
N LYS A 51 8.30 -6.91 8.73
CA LYS A 51 7.65 -5.64 8.36
C LYS A 51 6.44 -5.39 9.26
N ALA A 52 5.62 -6.39 9.50
CA ALA A 52 4.44 -6.29 10.37
C ALA A 52 4.80 -5.98 11.82
N GLY A 53 5.97 -6.38 12.27
CA GLY A 53 6.47 -6.05 13.60
C GLY A 53 6.92 -4.61 13.75
N LYS A 54 7.16 -3.90 12.66
CA LYS A 54 7.66 -2.52 12.64
C LYS A 54 6.63 -1.51 12.16
N GLU A 55 5.63 -1.97 11.41
CA GLU A 55 4.64 -1.11 10.78
C GLU A 55 3.23 -1.53 11.21
N ILE A 56 2.27 -0.65 10.96
CA ILE A 56 0.87 -0.92 11.23
C ILE A 56 0.27 -1.57 9.99
N ALA A 57 -0.31 -2.76 10.13
CA ALA A 57 -0.87 -3.49 9.02
C ALA A 57 -2.39 -3.52 9.09
N PHE A 58 -3.03 -3.38 7.93
CA PHE A 58 -4.48 -3.50 7.77
C PHE A 58 -4.80 -4.56 6.74
N ALA A 59 -5.90 -5.28 6.97
CA ALA A 59 -6.48 -6.19 6.00
C ALA A 59 -7.92 -5.79 5.70
N ALA A 60 -8.32 -5.99 4.45
CA ALA A 60 -9.71 -5.80 4.02
C ALA A 60 -10.31 -7.18 3.74
N TYR A 61 -11.51 -7.39 4.25
CA TYR A 61 -12.27 -8.63 4.07
C TYR A 61 -13.60 -8.34 3.41
N ASP A 62 -13.98 -9.20 2.50
CA ASP A 62 -15.34 -9.28 1.97
C ASP A 62 -15.95 -10.55 2.56
N ASP A 63 -16.81 -10.39 3.56
CA ASP A 63 -17.20 -11.47 4.47
C ASP A 63 -15.95 -12.10 5.09
N ASP A 64 -15.66 -13.36 4.83
CA ASP A 64 -14.47 -14.03 5.37
C ASP A 64 -13.32 -14.10 4.37
N ARG A 65 -13.49 -13.51 3.18
CA ARG A 65 -12.47 -13.57 2.13
C ARG A 65 -11.52 -12.36 2.24
N LEU A 66 -10.23 -12.63 2.32
CA LEU A 66 -9.21 -11.60 2.27
C LEU A 66 -9.16 -10.99 0.87
N VAL A 67 -9.38 -9.68 0.76
CA VAL A 67 -9.43 -8.98 -0.54
C VAL A 67 -8.48 -7.81 -0.64
N GLY A 68 -7.81 -7.42 0.43
CA GLY A 68 -6.85 -6.31 0.37
C GLY A 68 -5.99 -6.22 1.60
N CYS A 69 -4.92 -5.45 1.50
CA CYS A 69 -4.06 -5.12 2.63
C CYS A 69 -3.33 -3.79 2.39
N ALA A 70 -2.81 -3.24 3.47
CA ALA A 70 -1.97 -2.03 3.43
C ALA A 70 -1.09 -1.99 4.67
N PHE A 71 0.07 -1.34 4.55
CA PHE A 71 1.01 -1.16 5.65
C PHE A 71 1.30 0.32 5.83
N VAL A 72 1.38 0.76 7.07
CA VAL A 72 1.66 2.15 7.42
C VAL A 72 2.92 2.20 8.27
N GLU A 73 3.94 2.86 7.77
CA GLU A 73 5.19 3.10 8.49
C GLU A 73 5.17 4.52 9.04
N LEU A 74 5.41 4.65 10.34
CA LEU A 74 5.50 5.97 10.97
C LEU A 74 6.92 6.50 10.77
N ARG A 75 7.02 7.66 10.14
CA ARG A 75 8.29 8.33 9.84
C ARG A 75 8.33 9.68 10.53
N ASP A 76 9.48 10.34 10.44
CA ASP A 76 9.61 11.69 10.97
C ASP A 76 8.79 12.66 10.12
N GLY A 77 7.80 13.29 10.73
CA GLY A 77 6.95 14.30 10.08
C GLY A 77 5.84 13.78 9.19
N HIS A 78 5.74 12.47 8.92
CA HIS A 78 4.66 11.90 8.10
C HIS A 78 4.58 10.39 8.29
N ALA A 79 3.47 9.81 7.87
CA ALA A 79 3.35 8.36 7.74
C ALA A 79 3.53 7.96 6.27
N TYR A 80 3.95 6.73 6.04
CA TYR A 80 4.19 6.20 4.70
C TYR A 80 3.30 4.98 4.46
N LEU A 81 2.49 5.03 3.41
CA LEU A 81 1.61 3.94 3.00
C LEU A 81 2.35 3.05 2.01
N GLY A 82 2.52 1.79 2.38
CA GLY A 82 3.20 0.80 1.54
C GLY A 82 2.38 -0.46 1.34
N LYS A 83 2.77 -1.23 0.34
CA LYS A 83 2.15 -2.53 0.02
C LYS A 83 0.61 -2.49 -0.01
N LEU A 84 0.05 -1.40 -0.53
CA LEU A 84 -1.38 -1.31 -0.78
C LEU A 84 -1.73 -2.29 -1.89
N ALA A 85 -2.47 -3.31 -1.55
CA ALA A 85 -2.81 -4.39 -2.47
C ALA A 85 -4.31 -4.68 -2.40
N VAL A 86 -4.94 -4.83 -3.57
CA VAL A 86 -6.35 -5.23 -3.70
C VAL A 86 -6.38 -6.45 -4.61
N ASP A 87 -7.09 -7.49 -4.19
CA ASP A 87 -7.23 -8.70 -5.01
C ASP A 87 -7.82 -8.31 -6.37
N PRO A 88 -7.17 -8.71 -7.49
CA PRO A 88 -7.69 -8.37 -8.82
C PRO A 88 -9.15 -8.82 -9.05
N ALA A 89 -9.56 -9.90 -8.40
CA ALA A 89 -10.95 -10.39 -8.50
C ALA A 89 -11.95 -9.47 -7.78
N ALA A 90 -11.47 -8.55 -6.94
CA ALA A 90 -12.31 -7.65 -6.14
C ALA A 90 -12.10 -6.17 -6.49
N GLU A 91 -11.42 -5.87 -7.60
CA GLU A 91 -11.19 -4.49 -8.03
C GLU A 91 -12.52 -3.78 -8.33
N ASN A 92 -12.47 -2.46 -8.24
CA ASN A 92 -13.61 -1.56 -8.45
C ASN A 92 -14.70 -1.65 -7.36
N GLY A 93 -14.42 -2.34 -6.24
CA GLY A 93 -15.32 -2.41 -5.10
C GLY A 93 -15.08 -1.35 -4.02
N GLY A 94 -14.19 -0.39 -4.26
CA GLY A 94 -13.89 0.65 -3.28
C GLY A 94 -12.94 0.21 -2.16
N ILE A 95 -12.34 -0.97 -2.27
CA ILE A 95 -11.48 -1.55 -1.23
C ILE A 95 -10.22 -0.70 -1.05
N GLY A 96 -9.59 -0.28 -2.16
CA GLY A 96 -8.40 0.58 -2.09
C GLY A 96 -8.68 1.88 -1.36
N ARG A 97 -9.81 2.52 -1.62
CA ARG A 97 -10.21 3.73 -0.93
C ARG A 97 -10.38 3.50 0.58
N LEU A 98 -11.03 2.40 0.96
CA LEU A 98 -11.22 2.08 2.38
C LEU A 98 -9.89 1.84 3.09
N LEU A 99 -8.95 1.17 2.45
CA LEU A 99 -7.62 0.96 3.01
C LEU A 99 -6.85 2.27 3.16
N VAL A 100 -6.94 3.16 2.17
CA VAL A 100 -6.31 4.48 2.26
C VAL A 100 -6.94 5.29 3.39
N GLU A 101 -8.27 5.25 3.54
CA GLU A 101 -8.96 5.95 4.63
C GLU A 101 -8.56 5.40 6.00
N ALA A 102 -8.36 4.09 6.12
CA ALA A 102 -7.87 3.50 7.37
C ALA A 102 -6.45 3.99 7.68
N ALA A 103 -5.58 4.08 6.68
CA ALA A 103 -4.23 4.62 6.83
C ALA A 103 -4.26 6.08 7.24
N GLU A 104 -5.15 6.89 6.65
CA GLU A 104 -5.32 8.30 7.01
C GLU A 104 -5.79 8.45 8.45
N SER A 105 -6.78 7.67 8.86
CA SER A 105 -7.29 7.70 10.23
C SER A 105 -6.21 7.35 11.24
N GLN A 106 -5.41 6.33 10.93
CA GLN A 106 -4.29 5.93 11.80
C GLN A 106 -3.22 7.02 11.88
N THR A 107 -2.93 7.67 10.77
CA THR A 107 -1.95 8.75 10.70
C THR A 107 -2.39 9.94 11.57
N ARG A 108 -3.68 10.31 11.50
CA ARG A 108 -4.25 11.37 12.35
C ARG A 108 -4.20 10.97 13.82
N ARG A 109 -4.52 9.72 14.13
CA ARG A 109 -4.56 9.23 15.51
C ARG A 109 -3.20 9.34 16.21
N VAL A 110 -2.11 9.10 15.47
CA VAL A 110 -0.77 9.24 16.03
C VAL A 110 -0.21 10.66 15.94
N GLY A 111 -1.00 11.61 15.46
CA GLY A 111 -0.62 13.03 15.44
C GLY A 111 0.31 13.45 14.31
N LEU A 112 0.43 12.65 13.26
CA LEU A 112 1.24 13.02 12.10
C LEU A 112 0.41 13.83 11.09
N PRO A 113 1.00 14.86 10.47
CA PRO A 113 0.23 15.82 9.65
C PRO A 113 0.00 15.36 8.21
N ALA A 114 0.62 14.28 7.76
CA ALA A 114 0.54 13.87 6.36
C ALA A 114 0.76 12.39 6.16
N LEU A 115 0.21 11.88 5.06
CA LEU A 115 0.42 10.52 4.57
C LEU A 115 1.08 10.61 3.20
N GLU A 116 2.16 9.85 3.02
CA GLU A 116 2.88 9.76 1.74
C GLU A 116 2.86 8.34 1.22
N LEU A 117 3.04 8.21 -0.08
CA LEU A 117 3.20 6.94 -0.76
C LEU A 117 4.09 7.11 -1.98
N GLN A 118 4.56 6.01 -2.54
CA GLN A 118 5.27 6.02 -3.80
C GLN A 118 4.59 5.09 -4.80
N THR A 119 4.59 5.50 -6.06
CA THR A 119 4.20 4.65 -7.18
C THR A 119 5.23 4.81 -8.29
N ARG A 120 5.26 3.87 -9.21
CA ARG A 120 6.23 3.91 -10.32
C ARG A 120 5.79 4.92 -11.37
N VAL A 121 6.77 5.55 -12.01
CA VAL A 121 6.48 6.57 -13.05
C VAL A 121 5.68 6.00 -14.21
N GLU A 122 5.83 4.71 -14.52
CA GLU A 122 5.10 4.04 -15.60
C GLU A 122 3.63 3.80 -15.28
N LEU A 123 3.25 3.83 -14.00
CA LEU A 123 1.90 3.48 -13.56
C LEU A 123 1.02 4.74 -13.46
N THR A 124 0.73 5.34 -14.59
CA THR A 124 -0.02 6.61 -14.65
C THR A 124 -1.45 6.48 -14.13
N ASP A 125 -2.07 5.31 -14.30
CA ASP A 125 -3.42 5.06 -13.77
C ASP A 125 -3.43 5.07 -12.25
N ASN A 126 -2.40 4.51 -11.60
CA ASN A 126 -2.24 4.56 -10.15
C ASN A 126 -2.09 6.00 -9.66
N GLN A 127 -1.31 6.80 -10.37
CA GLN A 127 -1.13 8.21 -10.03
C GLN A 127 -2.47 8.96 -10.08
N ARG A 128 -3.28 8.72 -11.10
CA ARG A 128 -4.61 9.34 -11.22
C ARG A 128 -5.54 8.91 -10.09
N THR A 129 -5.49 7.64 -9.72
CA THR A 129 -6.30 7.11 -8.62
C THR A 129 -5.94 7.80 -7.32
N PHE A 130 -4.65 7.94 -7.01
CA PHE A 130 -4.22 8.61 -5.79
C PHE A 130 -4.53 10.11 -5.83
N GLN A 131 -4.47 10.74 -7.00
CA GLN A 131 -4.91 12.13 -7.14
C GLN A 131 -6.39 12.27 -6.79
N ARG A 132 -7.24 11.35 -7.21
CA ARG A 132 -8.66 11.35 -6.84
C ARG A 132 -8.85 11.16 -5.33
N PHE A 133 -7.92 10.49 -4.66
CA PHE A 133 -7.97 10.32 -3.20
C PHE A 133 -7.41 11.53 -2.45
N GLY A 134 -6.94 12.56 -3.17
CA GLY A 134 -6.46 13.80 -2.57
C GLY A 134 -4.95 13.91 -2.45
N PHE A 135 -4.20 12.97 -3.00
CA PHE A 135 -2.74 13.03 -3.01
C PHE A 135 -2.24 13.90 -4.16
N ARG A 136 -1.10 14.56 -3.94
CA ARG A 136 -0.40 15.33 -4.98
C ARG A 136 1.03 14.86 -5.10
N GLU A 137 1.58 14.96 -6.30
CA GLU A 137 2.99 14.65 -6.53
C GLU A 137 3.87 15.69 -5.85
N ILE A 138 4.89 15.25 -5.10
CA ILE A 138 5.84 16.14 -4.44
C ILE A 138 7.27 15.89 -4.88
N ALA A 139 7.60 14.74 -5.44
CA ALA A 139 8.97 14.43 -5.83
C ALA A 139 8.99 13.28 -6.83
N ARG A 140 10.06 13.22 -7.62
CA ARG A 140 10.39 12.08 -8.45
C ARG A 140 11.81 11.66 -8.13
N THR A 141 12.04 10.37 -7.94
CA THR A 141 13.33 9.84 -7.53
C THR A 141 13.69 8.61 -8.35
N ALA A 142 14.99 8.34 -8.45
CA ALA A 142 15.50 7.20 -9.19
C ALA A 142 15.94 6.10 -8.23
N HIS A 143 15.70 4.85 -8.61
CA HIS A 143 16.28 3.71 -7.90
C HIS A 143 17.80 3.70 -8.12
N PRO A 144 18.58 3.10 -7.19
CA PRO A 144 20.03 2.98 -7.35
C PRO A 144 20.39 2.39 -8.71
N GLY A 145 21.36 3.02 -9.39
CA GLY A 145 21.83 2.58 -10.70
C GLY A 145 21.03 3.12 -11.89
N PHE A 146 19.97 3.89 -11.65
CA PHE A 146 19.17 4.48 -12.72
C PHE A 146 19.48 5.97 -12.84
N ASP A 147 19.57 6.46 -14.07
CA ASP A 147 19.85 7.86 -14.39
C ASP A 147 18.57 8.66 -14.73
N ARG A 148 17.40 8.05 -14.55
CA ARG A 148 16.09 8.64 -14.79
C ARG A 148 15.18 8.40 -13.59
N PRO A 149 14.16 9.24 -13.39
CA PRO A 149 13.17 8.98 -12.33
C PRO A 149 12.45 7.65 -12.57
N THR A 150 12.31 6.88 -11.51
CA THR A 150 11.60 5.59 -11.53
C THR A 150 10.39 5.59 -10.60
N SER A 151 10.37 6.47 -9.60
CA SER A 151 9.29 6.57 -8.62
C SER A 151 8.75 7.99 -8.52
N VAL A 152 7.45 8.09 -8.27
CA VAL A 152 6.74 9.32 -7.95
C VAL A 152 6.34 9.25 -6.48
N THR A 153 6.74 10.23 -5.70
CA THR A 153 6.28 10.37 -4.30
C THR A 153 5.07 11.28 -4.28
N MET A 154 4.01 10.82 -3.64
CA MET A 154 2.76 11.56 -3.51
C MET A 154 2.43 11.76 -2.04
N ARG A 155 1.79 12.89 -1.73
CA ARG A 155 1.51 13.31 -0.35
C ARG A 155 0.09 13.85 -0.25
N LYS A 156 -0.56 13.52 0.87
CA LYS A 156 -1.83 14.12 1.28
C LYS A 156 -1.66 14.72 2.66
N ASP A 157 -1.94 16.00 2.79
CA ASP A 157 -1.95 16.69 4.09
C ASP A 157 -3.24 16.35 4.80
N LEU A 158 -3.15 16.08 6.11
CA LEU A 158 -4.26 15.59 6.92
C LEU A 158 -4.65 16.54 8.06
N ALA A 159 -4.12 17.72 8.02
CA ALA A 159 -4.40 18.71 9.07
C ALA A 159 -5.83 19.23 9.01
#